data_5c6930bfaba55a5b113bfd302fea1a3c
#
_entry.id   5c6930bfaba55a5b113bfd302fea1a3c
#
_cell.length_a   1.000
_cell.length_b   1.000
_cell.length_c   1.000
_cell.angle_alpha   90.00
_cell.angle_beta   90.00
_cell.angle_gamma   90.00
#
_symmetry.space_group_name_H-M   'P 1'
#
loop_
_entity.id
_entity.type
_entity.pdbx_description
1 polymer ?
#
loop_
_entity_poly.entity_id
_entity_poly.type
_entity_poly.pdbx_seq_one_letter_code
_entity_poly.pdbx_strand_id
1 'polypeptide(L)'
;MRNYLDLIIMKKKIIILAGGYSKEREISIQTANAVFKQIRKEFNCRILDPKNNFIHQIRKFKPHVIFNALHGRYGEDGYIQIILENEKIKYTHSGVKASSICINKLISKKIFSKFKIISPRYIVFKPGLPGNQRKLFEKINKTLKFPVVIKPINEGSSVGVFICNKQNFIKNLKKLNNEKEILIEKYIPGREIQVAIMGNKKLGTIELVPKRKFYDYKAKYDKRANTKHILPVQLSKKKLQEVENIALKAHKITGCKGITRSDFRYSENKFYLLEVNTQPGLTELSLVPEIAKYKGINFSNLIKWIINDASINR
;
A
#
# COMPACT_ATOMS: atom_id res chain seq x y z
N MET A 1 -55.30 14.06 3.60
CA MET A 1 -54.34 13.26 2.83
C MET A 1 -53.03 14.02 2.78
N ARG A 2 -52.13 13.84 3.75
CA ARG A 2 -50.80 14.41 3.72
C ARG A 2 -49.92 13.50 2.86
N ASN A 3 -49.25 14.12 1.90
CA ASN A 3 -48.45 13.46 0.88
C ASN A 3 -47.35 12.56 1.47
N TYR A 4 -47.43 11.29 1.22
CA TYR A 4 -46.42 10.25 1.46
C TYR A 4 -45.20 10.35 0.53
N LEU A 5 -44.97 11.54 -0.08
CA LEU A 5 -44.00 11.71 -1.19
C LEU A 5 -42.68 12.36 -0.80
N ASP A 6 -42.43 12.70 0.45
CA ASP A 6 -41.20 13.39 0.86
C ASP A 6 -40.37 12.66 1.94
N LEU A 7 -40.29 11.37 1.93
CA LEU A 7 -39.11 10.68 2.45
C LEU A 7 -37.98 10.84 1.43
N ILE A 8 -37.50 12.08 1.31
CA ILE A 8 -36.21 12.33 0.65
C ILE A 8 -35.19 11.48 1.40
N ILE A 9 -34.86 10.33 0.82
CA ILE A 9 -33.75 9.49 1.30
C ILE A 9 -32.51 10.37 1.23
N MET A 10 -32.18 11.00 2.35
CA MET A 10 -31.00 11.87 2.42
C MET A 10 -29.77 11.04 2.07
N LYS A 11 -29.18 11.30 0.89
CA LYS A 11 -28.00 10.59 0.42
C LYS A 11 -26.90 10.68 1.49
N LYS A 12 -26.32 9.54 1.84
CA LYS A 12 -25.17 9.45 2.75
C LYS A 12 -24.07 10.40 2.28
N LYS A 13 -23.57 11.26 3.18
CA LYS A 13 -22.53 12.25 2.88
C LYS A 13 -21.15 11.61 2.97
N ILE A 14 -20.33 11.79 1.95
CA ILE A 14 -18.97 11.23 1.88
C ILE A 14 -17.99 12.32 1.48
N ILE A 15 -16.91 12.46 2.23
CA ILE A 15 -15.74 13.20 1.79
C ILE A 15 -14.70 12.22 1.29
N ILE A 16 -14.14 12.48 0.12
CA ILE A 16 -12.98 11.77 -0.43
C ILE A 16 -11.76 12.66 -0.16
N LEU A 17 -10.86 12.25 0.73
CA LEU A 17 -9.61 12.95 0.95
C LEU A 17 -8.62 12.61 -0.15
N ALA A 18 -8.09 13.64 -0.82
CA ALA A 18 -7.16 13.48 -1.93
C ALA A 18 -6.15 14.62 -2.00
N GLY A 19 -5.02 14.39 -2.64
CA GLY A 19 -3.95 15.38 -2.78
C GLY A 19 -2.93 15.28 -1.65
N GLY A 20 -2.96 16.24 -0.72
CA GLY A 20 -2.00 16.28 0.40
C GLY A 20 -0.59 16.73 -0.03
N TYR A 21 0.42 16.43 0.81
CA TYR A 21 1.81 16.88 0.67
C TYR A 21 2.79 15.80 0.20
N SER A 22 2.30 14.59 -0.03
CA SER A 22 3.14 13.44 -0.44
C SER A 22 3.64 13.61 -1.88
N LYS A 23 4.75 12.94 -2.20
CA LYS A 23 5.25 12.79 -3.57
C LYS A 23 4.26 12.02 -4.48
N GLU A 24 3.28 11.36 -3.89
CA GLU A 24 2.24 10.57 -4.57
C GLU A 24 0.93 11.35 -4.77
N ARG A 25 0.99 12.69 -4.63
CA ARG A 25 -0.17 13.60 -4.77
C ARG A 25 -1.01 13.32 -6.00
N GLU A 26 -0.39 13.19 -7.16
CA GLU A 26 -1.08 12.98 -8.43
C GLU A 26 -1.85 11.64 -8.45
N ILE A 27 -1.27 10.59 -7.90
CA ILE A 27 -1.93 9.28 -7.78
C ILE A 27 -3.12 9.35 -6.84
N SER A 28 -2.99 10.10 -5.76
CA SER A 28 -4.09 10.38 -4.82
C SER A 28 -5.28 11.06 -5.52
N ILE A 29 -5.01 12.09 -6.32
CA ILE A 29 -6.03 12.80 -7.09
C ILE A 29 -6.69 11.87 -8.13
N GLN A 30 -5.91 11.06 -8.84
CA GLN A 30 -6.44 10.10 -9.80
C GLN A 30 -7.34 9.06 -9.12
N THR A 31 -6.92 8.51 -7.98
CA THR A 31 -7.72 7.59 -7.16
C THR A 31 -9.04 8.25 -6.73
N ALA A 32 -8.99 9.47 -6.21
CA ALA A 32 -10.19 10.17 -5.77
C ALA A 32 -11.18 10.45 -6.90
N ASN A 33 -10.68 10.86 -8.07
CA ASN A 33 -11.53 11.10 -9.24
C ASN A 33 -12.18 9.80 -9.74
N ALA A 34 -11.45 8.69 -9.74
CA ALA A 34 -11.99 7.39 -10.10
C ALA A 34 -13.09 6.96 -9.12
N VAL A 35 -12.86 7.09 -7.82
CA VAL A 35 -13.84 6.80 -6.76
C VAL A 35 -15.06 7.71 -6.88
N PHE A 36 -14.86 9.03 -6.99
CA PHE A 36 -15.93 10.01 -7.10
C PHE A 36 -16.87 9.71 -8.28
N LYS A 37 -16.30 9.38 -9.44
CA LYS A 37 -17.07 8.99 -10.63
C LYS A 37 -18.03 7.83 -10.36
N GLN A 38 -17.62 6.85 -9.55
CA GLN A 38 -18.43 5.67 -9.22
C GLN A 38 -19.58 5.96 -8.27
N ILE A 39 -19.38 6.87 -7.30
CA ILE A 39 -20.31 7.01 -6.18
C ILE A 39 -21.17 8.29 -6.20
N ARG A 40 -20.83 9.30 -7.00
CA ARG A 40 -21.50 10.61 -7.03
C ARG A 40 -23.00 10.58 -7.34
N LYS A 41 -23.49 9.55 -8.02
CA LYS A 41 -24.92 9.41 -8.33
C LYS A 41 -25.72 8.92 -7.11
N GLU A 42 -25.11 8.11 -6.24
CA GLU A 42 -25.77 7.47 -5.10
C GLU A 42 -25.53 8.18 -3.77
N PHE A 43 -24.40 8.87 -3.64
CA PHE A 43 -23.98 9.55 -2.42
C PHE A 43 -23.83 11.06 -2.64
N ASN A 44 -23.98 11.84 -1.58
CA ASN A 44 -23.60 13.25 -1.58
C ASN A 44 -22.10 13.36 -1.31
N CYS A 45 -21.29 13.52 -2.37
CA CYS A 45 -19.83 13.39 -2.30
C CYS A 45 -19.12 14.71 -2.53
N ARG A 46 -18.00 14.91 -1.82
CA ARG A 46 -17.04 16.00 -2.07
C ARG A 46 -15.63 15.44 -2.06
N ILE A 47 -14.76 15.96 -2.94
CA ILE A 47 -13.31 15.75 -2.87
C ILE A 47 -12.74 16.91 -2.05
N LEU A 48 -11.85 16.58 -1.10
CA LEU A 48 -11.24 17.56 -0.21
C LEU A 48 -9.73 17.29 -0.11
N ASP A 49 -8.93 18.32 -0.39
CA ASP A 49 -7.48 18.28 -0.17
C ASP A 49 -7.19 18.60 1.31
N PRO A 50 -6.53 17.72 2.08
CA PRO A 50 -6.24 17.96 3.49
C PRO A 50 -5.09 18.95 3.69
N LYS A 51 -5.26 20.14 3.17
CA LYS A 51 -4.43 21.32 3.40
C LYS A 51 -5.09 22.26 4.42
N ASN A 52 -4.82 23.54 4.33
CA ASN A 52 -5.32 24.54 5.27
C ASN A 52 -6.84 24.43 5.49
N ASN A 53 -7.27 24.51 6.76
CA ASN A 53 -8.66 24.49 7.19
C ASN A 53 -9.51 23.26 6.81
N PHE A 54 -8.89 22.14 6.43
CA PHE A 54 -9.66 20.97 6.01
C PHE A 54 -10.55 20.40 7.13
N ILE A 55 -10.14 20.47 8.40
CA ILE A 55 -10.95 20.04 9.55
C ILE A 55 -12.22 20.89 9.67
N HIS A 56 -12.12 22.21 9.52
CA HIS A 56 -13.29 23.08 9.51
C HIS A 56 -14.28 22.71 8.39
N GLN A 57 -13.78 22.41 7.20
CA GLN A 57 -14.61 21.97 6.07
C GLN A 57 -15.27 20.61 6.34
N ILE A 58 -14.58 19.68 6.97
CA ILE A 58 -15.14 18.39 7.41
C ILE A 58 -16.28 18.63 8.42
N ARG A 59 -16.05 19.42 9.47
CA ARG A 59 -17.06 19.73 10.49
C ARG A 59 -18.29 20.44 9.92
N LYS A 60 -18.10 21.36 8.96
CA LYS A 60 -19.20 22.06 8.26
C LYS A 60 -20.02 21.11 7.38
N PHE A 61 -19.38 20.19 6.67
CA PHE A 61 -20.06 19.24 5.79
C PHE A 61 -20.73 18.09 6.55
N LYS A 62 -20.21 17.72 7.73
CA LYS A 62 -20.68 16.61 8.57
C LYS A 62 -20.79 15.30 7.78
N PRO A 63 -19.68 14.74 7.27
CA PRO A 63 -19.71 13.49 6.51
C PRO A 63 -20.07 12.31 7.40
N HIS A 64 -20.73 11.31 6.84
CA HIS A 64 -20.95 10.03 7.50
C HIS A 64 -19.73 9.13 7.41
N VAL A 65 -18.94 9.28 6.33
CA VAL A 65 -17.72 8.53 6.08
C VAL A 65 -16.70 9.39 5.36
N ILE A 66 -15.46 9.25 5.73
CA ILE A 66 -14.32 9.75 4.95
C ILE A 66 -13.71 8.60 4.17
N PHE A 67 -13.72 8.72 2.85
CA PHE A 67 -12.95 7.86 1.98
C PHE A 67 -11.52 8.40 1.89
N ASN A 68 -10.57 7.70 2.47
CA ASN A 68 -9.17 8.09 2.39
C ASN A 68 -8.59 7.61 1.04
N ALA A 69 -8.34 8.54 0.12
CA ALA A 69 -7.68 8.32 -1.16
C ALA A 69 -6.26 8.92 -1.20
N LEU A 70 -5.72 9.31 -0.05
CA LEU A 70 -4.34 9.80 0.05
C LEU A 70 -3.37 8.65 -0.15
N HIS A 71 -2.19 8.93 -0.69
CA HIS A 71 -1.12 7.95 -0.86
C HIS A 71 0.18 8.44 -0.23
N GLY A 72 0.96 7.47 0.26
CA GLY A 72 2.26 7.71 0.88
C GLY A 72 2.15 8.43 2.23
N ARG A 73 3.15 9.29 2.49
CA ARG A 73 3.28 10.01 3.75
C ARG A 73 2.07 10.88 4.06
N TYR A 74 1.67 10.95 5.32
CA TYR A 74 0.47 11.57 5.87
C TYR A 74 -0.85 10.86 5.52
N GLY A 75 -0.90 10.02 4.50
CA GLY A 75 -2.10 9.28 4.09
C GLY A 75 -2.12 7.83 4.57
N GLU A 76 -0.94 7.18 4.58
CA GLU A 76 -0.79 5.75 4.85
C GLU A 76 0.04 5.43 6.10
N ASP A 77 0.46 6.46 6.87
CA ASP A 77 1.39 6.34 8.00
C ASP A 77 0.75 6.46 9.39
N GLY A 78 -0.58 6.62 9.45
CA GLY A 78 -1.33 6.82 10.68
C GLY A 78 -1.66 8.29 10.98
N TYR A 79 -1.05 9.25 10.29
CA TYR A 79 -1.23 10.67 10.57
C TYR A 79 -2.68 11.14 10.33
N ILE A 80 -3.22 10.93 9.15
CA ILE A 80 -4.61 11.32 8.86
C ILE A 80 -5.59 10.48 9.68
N GLN A 81 -5.27 9.20 9.91
CA GLN A 81 -6.12 8.30 10.68
C GLN A 81 -6.31 8.78 12.12
N ILE A 82 -5.24 9.25 12.81
CA ILE A 82 -5.38 9.77 14.18
C ILE A 82 -6.21 11.05 14.23
N ILE A 83 -6.13 11.90 13.22
CA ILE A 83 -6.97 13.09 13.11
C ILE A 83 -8.45 12.70 13.01
N LEU A 84 -8.75 11.69 12.15
CA LEU A 84 -10.12 11.23 11.93
C LEU A 84 -10.69 10.48 13.14
N GLU A 85 -9.87 9.74 13.88
CA GLU A 85 -10.25 9.14 15.17
C GLU A 85 -10.61 10.21 16.20
N ASN A 86 -9.81 11.27 16.30
CA ASN A 86 -10.08 12.39 17.21
C ASN A 86 -11.39 13.14 16.85
N GLU A 87 -11.69 13.28 15.57
CA GLU A 87 -12.96 13.85 15.08
C GLU A 87 -14.14 12.86 15.17
N LYS A 88 -13.92 11.62 15.62
CA LYS A 88 -14.93 10.54 15.73
C LYS A 88 -15.67 10.26 14.42
N ILE A 89 -14.99 10.36 13.30
CA ILE A 89 -15.56 10.17 11.96
C ILE A 89 -15.11 8.81 11.41
N LYS A 90 -16.06 8.03 10.90
CA LYS A 90 -15.77 6.76 10.21
C LYS A 90 -14.93 7.02 8.98
N TYR A 91 -13.90 6.19 8.77
CA TYR A 91 -13.02 6.29 7.61
C TYR A 91 -12.69 4.91 7.04
N THR A 92 -12.24 4.91 5.80
CA THR A 92 -11.91 3.69 5.06
C THR A 92 -10.48 3.23 5.30
N HIS A 93 -10.16 1.98 4.93
CA HIS A 93 -8.85 1.33 5.03
C HIS A 93 -8.40 1.07 6.47
N SER A 94 -7.10 0.87 6.66
CA SER A 94 -6.54 0.51 7.97
C SER A 94 -6.44 1.70 8.91
N GLY A 95 -6.48 1.42 10.21
CA GLY A 95 -6.38 2.43 11.26
C GLY A 95 -4.96 2.87 11.57
N VAL A 96 -4.82 3.70 12.61
CA VAL A 96 -3.56 4.34 13.03
C VAL A 96 -2.43 3.33 13.20
N LYS A 97 -2.64 2.34 14.06
CA LYS A 97 -1.60 1.34 14.41
C LYS A 97 -1.14 0.53 13.20
N ALA A 98 -2.09 0.01 12.42
CA ALA A 98 -1.77 -0.82 11.27
C ALA A 98 -1.05 -0.03 10.17
N SER A 99 -1.49 1.20 9.89
CA SER A 99 -0.84 2.10 8.93
C SER A 99 0.59 2.42 9.34
N SER A 100 0.82 2.83 10.59
CA SER A 100 2.16 3.13 11.12
C SER A 100 3.10 1.91 11.13
N ILE A 101 2.57 0.71 11.40
CA ILE A 101 3.35 -0.52 11.33
C ILE A 101 3.73 -0.85 9.89
N CYS A 102 2.78 -0.81 8.96
CA CYS A 102 3.00 -1.30 7.61
C CYS A 102 3.86 -0.36 6.75
N ILE A 103 3.76 0.96 6.93
CA ILE A 103 4.63 1.91 6.25
C ILE A 103 6.09 1.75 6.68
N ASN A 104 6.32 1.40 7.94
CA ASN A 104 7.66 1.18 8.49
C ASN A 104 8.15 -0.24 8.20
N LYS A 105 8.97 -0.37 7.15
CA LYS A 105 9.49 -1.67 6.69
C LYS A 105 10.28 -2.44 7.74
N LEU A 106 10.93 -1.74 8.68
CA LEU A 106 11.69 -2.37 9.75
C LEU A 106 10.76 -2.96 10.82
N ILE A 107 9.74 -2.21 11.24
CA ILE A 107 8.77 -2.66 12.24
C ILE A 107 7.95 -3.82 11.69
N SER A 108 7.43 -3.69 10.46
CA SER A 108 6.66 -4.75 9.82
C SER A 108 7.44 -6.06 9.68
N LYS A 109 8.74 -5.99 9.28
CA LYS A 109 9.61 -7.17 9.20
C LYS A 109 9.90 -7.83 10.55
N LYS A 110 10.04 -7.05 11.62
CA LYS A 110 10.18 -7.60 12.99
C LYS A 110 8.92 -8.38 13.38
N ILE A 111 7.73 -7.84 13.06
CA ILE A 111 6.45 -8.53 13.31
C ILE A 111 6.36 -9.79 12.44
N PHE A 112 6.66 -9.71 11.13
CA PHE A 112 6.65 -10.88 10.25
C PHE A 112 7.54 -12.00 10.77
N SER A 113 8.77 -11.67 11.20
CA SER A 113 9.71 -12.63 11.79
C SER A 113 9.16 -13.29 13.03
N LYS A 114 8.59 -12.51 13.98
CA LYS A 114 7.95 -13.04 15.21
C LYS A 114 6.85 -14.06 14.89
N PHE A 115 6.11 -13.85 13.82
CA PHE A 115 5.05 -14.74 13.37
C PHE A 115 5.47 -15.75 12.32
N LYS A 116 6.78 -15.97 12.11
CA LYS A 116 7.36 -16.96 11.17
C LYS A 116 6.91 -16.74 9.72
N ILE A 117 6.68 -15.49 9.31
CA ILE A 117 6.49 -15.12 7.91
C ILE A 117 7.87 -14.80 7.31
N ILE A 118 8.22 -15.51 6.24
CA ILE A 118 9.51 -15.34 5.57
C ILE A 118 9.56 -13.98 4.86
N SER A 119 10.61 -13.21 5.13
CA SER A 119 10.94 -11.97 4.41
C SER A 119 12.43 -11.94 4.07
N PRO A 120 12.89 -11.12 3.12
CA PRO A 120 14.31 -11.01 2.81
C PRO A 120 15.14 -10.66 4.05
N ARG A 121 16.29 -11.31 4.24
CA ARG A 121 17.27 -10.92 5.28
C ARG A 121 17.73 -9.51 5.03
N TYR A 122 18.02 -8.76 6.10
CA TYR A 122 18.30 -7.34 5.99
C TYR A 122 19.34 -6.86 7.01
N ILE A 123 19.91 -5.70 6.70
CA ILE A 123 20.75 -4.88 7.57
C ILE A 123 20.10 -3.50 7.63
N VAL A 124 20.03 -2.90 8.82
CA VAL A 124 19.71 -1.47 8.99
C VAL A 124 21.00 -0.69 8.98
N PHE A 125 21.05 0.41 8.24
CA PHE A 125 22.18 1.29 8.13
C PHE A 125 21.77 2.76 8.28
N LYS A 126 22.59 3.54 8.98
CA LYS A 126 22.45 4.99 9.12
C LYS A 126 23.43 5.69 8.18
N PRO A 127 22.96 6.27 7.07
CA PRO A 127 23.82 7.04 6.18
C PRO A 127 24.38 8.28 6.90
N GLY A 128 25.45 8.86 6.34
CA GLY A 128 26.01 10.12 6.84
C GLY A 128 27.06 9.99 7.94
N LEU A 129 27.30 8.81 8.52
CA LEU A 129 28.39 8.59 9.47
C LEU A 129 29.71 8.30 8.74
N PRO A 130 30.77 9.08 8.92
CA PRO A 130 32.08 8.85 8.28
C PRO A 130 32.66 7.48 8.62
N GLY A 131 33.40 6.88 7.68
CA GLY A 131 34.17 5.65 7.90
C GLY A 131 33.40 4.33 7.89
N ASN A 132 32.06 4.34 7.91
CA ASN A 132 31.26 3.13 8.01
C ASN A 132 31.04 2.37 6.68
N GLN A 133 31.38 2.95 5.54
CA GLN A 133 31.04 2.35 4.23
C GLN A 133 31.83 1.07 3.95
N ARG A 134 33.14 1.00 4.30
CA ARG A 134 33.96 -0.21 4.11
C ARG A 134 33.48 -1.35 4.99
N LYS A 135 33.25 -1.09 6.27
CA LYS A 135 32.73 -2.07 7.23
C LYS A 135 31.34 -2.57 6.81
N LEU A 136 30.49 -1.65 6.32
CA LEU A 136 29.17 -2.02 5.76
C LEU A 136 29.31 -2.94 4.56
N PHE A 137 30.18 -2.64 3.62
CA PHE A 137 30.40 -3.44 2.42
C PHE A 137 30.88 -4.86 2.77
N GLU A 138 31.83 -4.99 3.69
CA GLU A 138 32.29 -6.28 4.21
C GLU A 138 31.17 -7.06 4.91
N LYS A 139 30.38 -6.38 5.74
CA LYS A 139 29.21 -6.97 6.40
C LYS A 139 28.19 -7.49 5.37
N ILE A 140 27.89 -6.72 4.32
CA ILE A 140 26.97 -7.15 3.24
C ILE A 140 27.54 -8.40 2.54
N ASN A 141 28.80 -8.41 2.17
CA ASN A 141 29.43 -9.55 1.52
C ASN A 141 29.34 -10.82 2.38
N LYS A 142 29.58 -10.71 3.68
CA LYS A 142 29.55 -11.82 4.62
C LYS A 142 28.12 -12.34 4.87
N THR A 143 27.13 -11.45 5.00
CA THR A 143 25.79 -11.84 5.52
C THR A 143 24.70 -11.93 4.47
N LEU A 144 24.63 -10.97 3.54
CA LEU A 144 23.58 -10.89 2.53
C LEU A 144 24.02 -11.39 1.17
N LYS A 145 25.29 -11.16 0.79
CA LYS A 145 25.88 -11.34 -0.54
C LYS A 145 25.16 -10.46 -1.59
N PHE A 146 25.91 -9.89 -2.53
CA PHE A 146 25.34 -9.13 -3.64
C PHE A 146 24.64 -10.06 -4.65
N PRO A 147 23.61 -9.57 -5.38
CA PRO A 147 23.05 -8.24 -5.31
C PRO A 147 22.19 -8.02 -4.06
N VAL A 148 22.04 -6.74 -3.66
CA VAL A 148 21.18 -6.29 -2.56
C VAL A 148 20.21 -5.20 -3.02
N VAL A 149 19.14 -4.98 -2.27
CA VAL A 149 18.21 -3.87 -2.44
C VAL A 149 18.42 -2.88 -1.31
N ILE A 150 18.66 -1.61 -1.65
CA ILE A 150 18.70 -0.53 -0.66
C ILE A 150 17.47 0.35 -0.81
N LYS A 151 16.86 0.73 0.31
CA LYS A 151 15.62 1.52 0.30
C LYS A 151 15.39 2.27 1.61
N PRO A 152 14.69 3.42 1.58
CA PRO A 152 14.20 4.09 2.79
C PRO A 152 13.26 3.18 3.58
N ILE A 153 13.20 3.39 4.90
CA ILE A 153 12.34 2.59 5.79
C ILE A 153 10.86 2.97 5.65
N ASN A 154 10.56 4.27 5.48
CA ASN A 154 9.20 4.81 5.58
C ASN A 154 8.64 5.37 4.26
N GLU A 155 9.22 5.04 3.11
CA GLU A 155 8.74 5.51 1.80
C GLU A 155 7.92 4.43 1.08
N GLY A 156 6.90 4.88 0.32
CA GLY A 156 6.06 4.03 -0.54
C GLY A 156 6.52 4.05 -2.00
N SER A 157 5.71 3.45 -2.89
CA SER A 157 5.79 3.51 -4.36
C SER A 157 7.16 3.31 -4.98
N SER A 158 8.02 2.51 -4.36
CA SER A 158 9.41 2.27 -4.82
C SER A 158 10.30 3.52 -4.88
N VAL A 159 9.92 4.62 -4.20
CA VAL A 159 10.74 5.83 -4.11
C VAL A 159 12.04 5.51 -3.35
N GLY A 160 13.18 5.84 -3.94
CA GLY A 160 14.50 5.58 -3.33
C GLY A 160 14.90 4.11 -3.25
N VAL A 161 14.25 3.21 -3.98
CA VAL A 161 14.60 1.78 -4.05
C VAL A 161 15.62 1.53 -5.15
N PHE A 162 16.76 0.92 -4.81
CA PHE A 162 17.81 0.59 -5.77
C PHE A 162 18.26 -0.86 -5.61
N ILE A 163 18.34 -1.60 -6.73
CA ILE A 163 19.02 -2.89 -6.80
C ILE A 163 20.51 -2.62 -7.05
N CYS A 164 21.35 -3.10 -6.15
CA CYS A 164 22.77 -2.80 -6.14
C CYS A 164 23.60 -4.08 -6.29
N ASN A 165 24.51 -4.07 -7.25
CA ASN A 165 25.67 -4.93 -7.30
C ASN A 165 26.87 -4.27 -6.60
N LYS A 166 28.04 -4.94 -6.59
CA LYS A 166 29.25 -4.39 -5.95
C LYS A 166 29.69 -3.06 -6.55
N GLN A 167 29.57 -2.89 -7.89
CA GLN A 167 30.08 -1.73 -8.62
C GLN A 167 29.22 -0.47 -8.38
N ASN A 168 27.89 -0.62 -8.30
CA ASN A 168 26.98 0.52 -8.20
C ASN A 168 26.48 0.83 -6.78
N PHE A 169 26.83 -0.01 -5.79
CA PHE A 169 26.35 0.10 -4.42
C PHE A 169 26.64 1.47 -3.79
N ILE A 170 27.92 1.90 -3.81
CA ILE A 170 28.32 3.17 -3.18
C ILE A 170 27.66 4.37 -3.87
N LYS A 171 27.58 4.35 -5.22
CA LYS A 171 26.90 5.40 -5.99
C LYS A 171 25.43 5.54 -5.58
N ASN A 172 24.72 4.43 -5.42
CA ASN A 172 23.30 4.45 -5.04
C ASN A 172 23.11 4.74 -3.55
N LEU A 173 24.02 4.28 -2.69
CA LEU A 173 24.00 4.59 -1.26
C LEU A 173 24.07 6.11 -1.02
N LYS A 174 24.92 6.83 -1.74
CA LYS A 174 25.04 8.31 -1.65
C LYS A 174 23.74 9.03 -1.95
N LYS A 175 22.85 8.47 -2.80
CA LYS A 175 21.53 9.08 -3.08
C LYS A 175 20.58 9.04 -1.89
N LEU A 176 20.86 8.22 -0.89
CA LEU A 176 20.08 8.06 0.33
C LEU A 176 20.75 8.70 1.56
N ASN A 177 21.76 9.55 1.38
CA ASN A 177 22.49 10.17 2.49
C ASN A 177 21.61 11.05 3.40
N ASN A 178 20.50 11.56 2.89
CA ASN A 178 19.57 12.38 3.67
C ASN A 178 18.55 11.56 4.49
N GLU A 179 18.56 10.23 4.31
CA GLU A 179 17.69 9.35 5.08
C GLU A 179 18.28 9.09 6.49
N LYS A 180 17.44 9.14 7.52
CA LYS A 180 17.89 8.81 8.90
C LYS A 180 18.37 7.36 9.01
N GLU A 181 17.62 6.47 8.41
CA GLU A 181 17.92 5.04 8.36
C GLU A 181 17.43 4.45 7.03
N ILE A 182 18.19 3.51 6.51
CA ILE A 182 17.84 2.73 5.32
C ILE A 182 17.86 1.24 5.61
N LEU A 183 17.08 0.52 4.82
CA LEU A 183 17.06 -0.93 4.84
C LEU A 183 17.88 -1.46 3.66
N ILE A 184 18.80 -2.38 3.94
CA ILE A 184 19.60 -3.09 2.94
C ILE A 184 19.16 -4.55 3.00
N GLU A 185 18.52 -5.04 1.95
CA GLU A 185 17.95 -6.38 1.89
C GLU A 185 18.69 -7.28 0.91
N LYS A 186 18.74 -8.58 1.20
CA LYS A 186 19.08 -9.59 0.19
C LYS A 186 18.14 -9.45 -0.99
N TYR A 187 18.67 -9.27 -2.19
CA TYR A 187 17.85 -9.34 -3.40
C TYR A 187 17.31 -10.77 -3.58
N ILE A 188 16.02 -10.89 -3.75
CA ILE A 188 15.35 -12.17 -4.05
C ILE A 188 14.98 -12.19 -5.53
N PRO A 189 15.63 -13.01 -6.34
CA PRO A 189 15.25 -13.18 -7.75
C PRO A 189 13.89 -13.89 -7.87
N GLY A 190 13.39 -14.06 -9.10
CA GLY A 190 12.17 -14.82 -9.37
C GLY A 190 10.94 -13.96 -9.65
N ARG A 191 9.76 -14.53 -9.41
CA ARG A 191 8.47 -13.97 -9.81
C ARG A 191 7.96 -12.95 -8.81
N GLU A 192 7.25 -11.94 -9.28
CA GLU A 192 6.62 -10.90 -8.45
C GLU A 192 5.13 -11.19 -8.31
N ILE A 193 4.72 -11.59 -7.12
CA ILE A 193 3.37 -12.02 -6.80
C ILE A 193 2.72 -11.00 -5.85
N GLN A 194 1.51 -10.58 -6.18
CA GLN A 194 0.74 -9.63 -5.38
C GLN A 194 -0.55 -10.31 -4.92
N VAL A 195 -0.89 -10.15 -3.64
CA VAL A 195 -2.10 -10.76 -3.07
C VAL A 195 -2.95 -9.69 -2.43
N ALA A 196 -4.22 -9.64 -2.81
CA ALA A 196 -5.21 -8.74 -2.21
C ALA A 196 -6.05 -9.47 -1.15
N ILE A 197 -6.25 -8.79 -0.01
CA ILE A 197 -7.14 -9.19 1.08
C ILE A 197 -8.25 -8.15 1.19
N MET A 198 -9.48 -8.59 1.36
CA MET A 198 -10.68 -7.75 1.53
C MET A 198 -11.40 -8.13 2.83
N GLY A 199 -11.24 -7.31 3.87
CA GLY A 199 -11.65 -7.63 5.23
C GLY A 199 -10.93 -8.89 5.74
N ASN A 200 -11.68 -9.93 6.06
CA ASN A 200 -11.12 -11.22 6.50
C ASN A 200 -11.04 -12.27 5.38
N LYS A 201 -11.29 -11.88 4.11
CA LYS A 201 -11.34 -12.78 2.96
C LYS A 201 -10.17 -12.56 2.02
N LYS A 202 -9.66 -13.65 1.45
CA LYS A 202 -8.70 -13.63 0.36
C LYS A 202 -9.42 -13.17 -0.91
N LEU A 203 -9.05 -12.01 -1.44
CA LEU A 203 -9.66 -11.51 -2.68
C LEU A 203 -9.07 -12.21 -3.90
N GLY A 204 -7.74 -12.40 -3.92
CA GLY A 204 -7.06 -13.11 -5.00
C GLY A 204 -5.61 -12.71 -5.17
N THR A 205 -5.00 -13.29 -6.19
CA THR A 205 -3.56 -13.21 -6.46
C THR A 205 -3.33 -12.82 -7.93
N ILE A 206 -2.37 -11.94 -8.18
CA ILE A 206 -1.91 -11.51 -9.52
C ILE A 206 -0.39 -11.58 -9.59
N GLU A 207 0.15 -11.89 -10.75
CA GLU A 207 1.58 -11.83 -11.02
C GLU A 207 1.93 -10.67 -11.92
N LEU A 208 3.03 -10.00 -11.60
CA LEU A 208 3.58 -8.91 -12.39
C LEU A 208 4.87 -9.34 -13.09
N VAL A 209 4.91 -9.14 -14.40
CA VAL A 209 6.11 -9.38 -15.21
C VAL A 209 6.52 -8.05 -15.85
N PRO A 210 7.38 -7.26 -15.16
CA PRO A 210 7.87 -6.02 -15.73
C PRO A 210 8.80 -6.30 -16.90
N LYS A 211 8.69 -5.54 -17.99
CA LYS A 211 9.68 -5.59 -19.10
C LYS A 211 11.05 -5.10 -18.66
N ARG A 212 11.11 -4.31 -17.59
CA ARG A 212 12.36 -3.82 -16.96
C ARG A 212 12.82 -4.81 -15.91
N LYS A 213 14.11 -4.70 -15.53
CA LYS A 213 14.70 -5.54 -14.47
C LYS A 213 14.03 -5.42 -13.11
N PHE A 214 13.16 -4.40 -12.91
CA PHE A 214 12.50 -4.13 -11.63
C PHE A 214 11.17 -3.37 -11.82
N TYR A 215 10.18 -3.65 -10.96
CA TYR A 215 8.89 -2.96 -10.91
C TYR A 215 9.05 -1.66 -10.12
N ASP A 216 9.66 -0.66 -10.75
CA ASP A 216 9.89 0.68 -10.20
C ASP A 216 8.64 1.58 -10.30
N TYR A 217 8.76 2.83 -9.82
CA TYR A 217 7.69 3.84 -9.89
C TYR A 217 7.14 4.01 -11.32
N LYS A 218 8.03 4.05 -12.32
CA LYS A 218 7.62 4.16 -13.72
C LYS A 218 6.88 2.90 -14.19
N ALA A 219 7.31 1.72 -13.77
CA ALA A 219 6.63 0.47 -14.10
C ALA A 219 5.23 0.36 -13.45
N LYS A 220 5.00 1.06 -12.34
CA LYS A 220 3.70 1.10 -11.63
C LYS A 220 2.69 2.05 -12.28
N TYR A 221 3.13 3.19 -12.79
CA TYR A 221 2.24 4.29 -13.15
C TYR A 221 2.37 4.78 -14.61
N ASP A 222 3.44 4.42 -15.33
CA ASP A 222 3.59 4.76 -16.75
C ASP A 222 3.04 3.62 -17.62
N LYS A 223 1.94 3.88 -18.33
CA LYS A 223 1.35 2.92 -19.29
C LYS A 223 2.34 2.40 -20.33
N ARG A 224 3.36 3.21 -20.67
CA ARG A 224 4.43 2.84 -21.62
C ARG A 224 5.42 1.84 -21.04
N ALA A 225 5.41 1.62 -19.73
CA ALA A 225 6.29 0.63 -19.07
C ALA A 225 5.91 -0.82 -19.41
N ASN A 226 4.68 -1.04 -19.95
CA ASN A 226 4.22 -2.33 -20.46
C ASN A 226 4.49 -3.50 -19.49
N THR A 227 4.24 -3.32 -18.19
CA THR A 227 4.23 -4.42 -17.24
C THR A 227 3.12 -5.39 -17.60
N LYS A 228 3.45 -6.65 -17.83
CA LYS A 228 2.44 -7.68 -18.09
C LYS A 228 1.83 -8.13 -16.77
N HIS A 229 0.50 -8.11 -16.69
CA HIS A 229 -0.29 -8.65 -15.59
C HIS A 229 -0.75 -10.05 -15.98
N ILE A 230 -0.48 -11.04 -15.13
CA ILE A 230 -0.89 -12.43 -15.35
C ILE A 230 -1.95 -12.78 -14.31
N LEU A 231 -3.17 -12.96 -14.79
CA LEU A 231 -4.33 -13.32 -13.99
C LEU A 231 -5.23 -14.24 -14.82
N PRO A 232 -5.45 -15.51 -14.44
CA PRO A 232 -4.98 -16.18 -13.22
C PRO A 232 -3.47 -16.43 -13.21
N VAL A 233 -2.88 -16.45 -12.01
CA VAL A 233 -1.46 -16.75 -11.82
C VAL A 233 -1.20 -18.23 -12.09
N GLN A 234 -0.17 -18.53 -12.88
CA GLN A 234 0.24 -19.90 -13.19
C GLN A 234 1.07 -20.49 -12.04
N LEU A 235 0.38 -20.86 -10.97
CA LEU A 235 0.89 -21.59 -9.81
C LEU A 235 -0.05 -22.76 -9.50
N SER A 236 0.45 -23.81 -8.86
CA SER A 236 -0.41 -24.89 -8.37
C SER A 236 -1.43 -24.35 -7.34
N LYS A 237 -2.60 -24.98 -7.24
CA LYS A 237 -3.65 -24.62 -6.27
C LYS A 237 -3.09 -24.57 -4.83
N LYS A 238 -2.20 -25.49 -4.47
CA LYS A 238 -1.51 -25.53 -3.18
C LYS A 238 -0.66 -24.28 -2.94
N LYS A 239 0.09 -23.83 -3.97
CA LYS A 239 0.94 -22.63 -3.87
C LYS A 239 0.13 -21.33 -3.82
N LEU A 240 -0.96 -21.25 -4.55
CA LEU A 240 -1.89 -20.13 -4.45
C LEU A 240 -2.49 -20.03 -3.04
N GLN A 241 -2.97 -21.14 -2.49
CA GLN A 241 -3.48 -21.18 -1.11
C GLN A 241 -2.40 -20.79 -0.08
N GLU A 242 -1.15 -21.24 -0.28
CA GLU A 242 -0.03 -20.90 0.59
C GLU A 242 0.20 -19.38 0.64
N VAL A 243 0.37 -18.72 -0.50
CA VAL A 243 0.65 -17.28 -0.55
C VAL A 243 -0.52 -16.44 -0.04
N GLU A 244 -1.75 -16.84 -0.36
CA GLU A 244 -2.96 -16.17 0.13
C GLU A 244 -3.13 -16.34 1.65
N ASN A 245 -2.75 -17.49 2.22
CA ASN A 245 -2.74 -17.70 3.67
C ASN A 245 -1.68 -16.82 4.35
N ILE A 246 -0.50 -16.69 3.76
CA ILE A 246 0.55 -15.80 4.27
C ILE A 246 0.08 -14.35 4.26
N ALA A 247 -0.53 -13.88 3.16
CA ALA A 247 -1.07 -12.54 3.05
C ALA A 247 -2.18 -12.25 4.07
N LEU A 248 -3.13 -13.17 4.24
CA LEU A 248 -4.19 -13.05 5.25
C LEU A 248 -3.62 -13.05 6.67
N LYS A 249 -2.61 -13.87 6.94
CA LYS A 249 -1.90 -13.87 8.22
C LYS A 249 -1.21 -12.54 8.46
N ALA A 250 -0.48 -12.01 7.46
CA ALA A 250 0.19 -10.71 7.55
C ALA A 250 -0.80 -9.57 7.82
N HIS A 251 -1.92 -9.53 7.10
CA HIS A 251 -3.03 -8.59 7.31
C HIS A 251 -3.53 -8.61 8.77
N LYS A 252 -3.79 -9.80 9.31
CA LYS A 252 -4.32 -9.97 10.67
C LYS A 252 -3.32 -9.57 11.75
N ILE A 253 -2.08 -10.02 11.68
CA ILE A 253 -1.07 -9.76 12.72
C ILE A 253 -0.60 -8.31 12.78
N THR A 254 -0.74 -7.56 11.67
CA THR A 254 -0.47 -6.12 11.64
C THR A 254 -1.68 -5.28 12.05
N GLY A 255 -2.83 -5.92 12.27
CA GLY A 255 -4.08 -5.24 12.65
C GLY A 255 -4.75 -4.50 11.48
N CYS A 256 -4.44 -4.87 10.25
CA CYS A 256 -5.04 -4.24 9.07
C CYS A 256 -6.55 -4.44 9.00
N LYS A 257 -7.23 -3.48 8.40
CA LYS A 257 -8.66 -3.46 8.09
C LYS A 257 -8.88 -3.07 6.64
N GLY A 258 -10.11 -3.26 6.16
CA GLY A 258 -10.47 -2.89 4.80
C GLY A 258 -9.76 -3.74 3.76
N ILE A 259 -9.19 -3.09 2.75
CA ILE A 259 -8.46 -3.76 1.69
C ILE A 259 -6.96 -3.54 1.86
N THR A 260 -6.18 -4.61 1.74
CA THR A 260 -4.72 -4.54 1.70
C THR A 260 -4.17 -5.31 0.51
N ARG A 261 -2.95 -4.95 0.08
CA ARG A 261 -2.17 -5.71 -0.89
C ARG A 261 -0.83 -6.09 -0.27
N SER A 262 -0.53 -7.37 -0.29
CA SER A 262 0.76 -7.91 0.13
C SER A 262 1.63 -8.19 -1.08
N ASP A 263 2.87 -7.70 -1.08
CA ASP A 263 3.80 -7.78 -2.19
C ASP A 263 4.86 -8.86 -1.89
N PHE A 264 4.99 -9.85 -2.77
CA PHE A 264 5.88 -10.99 -2.59
C PHE A 264 6.88 -11.17 -3.72
N ARG A 265 8.05 -11.73 -3.38
CA ARG A 265 8.91 -12.42 -4.35
C ARG A 265 8.76 -13.92 -4.17
N TYR A 266 8.54 -14.64 -5.27
CA TYR A 266 8.50 -16.10 -5.29
C TYR A 266 9.76 -16.62 -5.94
N SER A 267 10.59 -17.31 -5.17
CA SER A 267 11.88 -17.83 -5.57
C SER A 267 12.17 -19.15 -4.85
N GLU A 268 12.78 -20.10 -5.54
CA GLU A 268 13.18 -21.39 -4.94
C GLU A 268 12.04 -22.04 -4.14
N ASN A 269 10.85 -22.03 -4.72
CA ASN A 269 9.63 -22.60 -4.15
C ASN A 269 9.16 -21.98 -2.81
N LYS A 270 9.64 -20.75 -2.47
CA LYS A 270 9.31 -19.99 -1.25
C LYS A 270 8.77 -18.60 -1.58
N PHE A 271 7.83 -18.13 -0.77
CA PHE A 271 7.32 -16.76 -0.83
C PHE A 271 8.02 -15.89 0.20
N TYR A 272 8.57 -14.78 -0.26
CA TYR A 272 9.23 -13.78 0.57
C TYR A 272 8.34 -12.53 0.61
N LEU A 273 7.72 -12.23 1.76
CA LEU A 273 6.90 -11.03 1.92
C LEU A 273 7.81 -9.80 1.99
N LEU A 274 7.58 -8.86 1.08
CA LEU A 274 8.32 -7.60 1.01
C LEU A 274 7.68 -6.52 1.88
N GLU A 275 6.36 -6.32 1.73
CA GLU A 275 5.57 -5.31 2.43
C GLU A 275 4.08 -5.63 2.37
N VAL A 276 3.30 -4.98 3.25
CA VAL A 276 1.84 -4.94 3.22
C VAL A 276 1.44 -3.49 3.00
N ASN A 277 0.74 -3.23 1.90
CA ASN A 277 0.19 -1.94 1.57
C ASN A 277 -1.23 -1.83 2.16
N THR A 278 -1.43 -0.89 3.08
CA THR A 278 -2.70 -0.70 3.81
C THR A 278 -3.72 0.10 3.03
N GLN A 279 -3.31 0.76 1.95
CA GLN A 279 -4.14 1.60 1.10
C GLN A 279 -3.71 1.47 -0.36
N PRO A 280 -3.94 0.30 -0.98
CA PRO A 280 -3.55 0.07 -2.36
C PRO A 280 -4.29 0.99 -3.32
N GLY A 281 -3.66 1.35 -4.43
CA GLY A 281 -4.27 2.18 -5.46
C GLY A 281 -5.62 1.64 -5.94
N LEU A 282 -6.57 2.54 -6.16
CA LEU A 282 -7.95 2.26 -6.54
C LEU A 282 -8.35 3.05 -7.80
N THR A 283 -7.52 3.01 -8.83
CA THR A 283 -7.94 3.35 -10.20
C THR A 283 -8.41 2.07 -10.90
N GLU A 284 -9.17 2.17 -11.97
CA GLU A 284 -9.65 0.99 -12.74
C GLU A 284 -8.50 0.11 -13.26
N LEU A 285 -7.30 0.68 -13.42
CA LEU A 285 -6.08 -0.01 -13.86
C LEU A 285 -5.21 -0.50 -12.70
N SER A 286 -5.64 -0.30 -11.45
CA SER A 286 -4.90 -0.75 -10.29
C SER A 286 -5.12 -2.24 -10.01
N LEU A 287 -4.13 -2.89 -9.40
CA LEU A 287 -4.10 -4.35 -9.21
C LEU A 287 -5.28 -4.88 -8.40
N VAL A 288 -5.69 -4.17 -7.35
CA VAL A 288 -6.80 -4.61 -6.50
C VAL A 288 -8.14 -4.60 -7.25
N PRO A 289 -8.52 -3.52 -7.97
CA PRO A 289 -9.67 -3.54 -8.87
C PRO A 289 -9.62 -4.63 -9.94
N GLU A 290 -8.43 -4.90 -10.51
CA GLU A 290 -8.26 -5.95 -11.51
C GLU A 290 -8.52 -7.34 -10.92
N ILE A 291 -7.94 -7.64 -9.73
CA ILE A 291 -8.20 -8.88 -8.98
C ILE A 291 -9.69 -8.99 -8.62
N ALA A 292 -10.32 -7.91 -8.14
CA ALA A 292 -11.73 -7.88 -7.79
C ALA A 292 -12.62 -8.18 -9.00
N LYS A 293 -12.34 -7.55 -10.15
CA LYS A 293 -13.05 -7.78 -11.41
C LYS A 293 -12.94 -9.26 -11.85
N TYR A 294 -11.76 -9.84 -11.75
CA TYR A 294 -11.56 -11.27 -12.04
C TYR A 294 -12.40 -12.19 -11.12
N LYS A 295 -12.66 -11.74 -9.89
CA LYS A 295 -13.54 -12.44 -8.92
C LYS A 295 -15.02 -12.08 -9.06
N GLY A 296 -15.44 -11.39 -10.11
CA GLY A 296 -16.82 -10.98 -10.35
C GLY A 296 -17.28 -9.74 -9.58
N ILE A 297 -16.36 -9.02 -8.91
CA ILE A 297 -16.67 -7.78 -8.18
C ILE A 297 -16.29 -6.60 -9.08
N ASN A 298 -17.28 -5.90 -9.62
CA ASN A 298 -17.02 -4.70 -10.41
C ASN A 298 -16.51 -3.54 -9.55
N PHE A 299 -15.93 -2.53 -10.17
CA PHE A 299 -15.27 -1.43 -9.47
C PHE A 299 -16.23 -0.64 -8.56
N SER A 300 -17.47 -0.40 -9.00
CA SER A 300 -18.48 0.27 -8.19
C SER A 300 -18.80 -0.51 -6.90
N ASN A 301 -19.01 -1.82 -7.01
CA ASN A 301 -19.27 -2.68 -5.86
C ASN A 301 -18.09 -2.76 -4.91
N LEU A 302 -16.87 -2.78 -5.44
CA LEU A 302 -15.65 -2.72 -4.63
C LEU A 302 -15.60 -1.43 -3.79
N ILE A 303 -15.84 -0.27 -4.41
CA ILE A 303 -15.84 1.03 -3.71
C ILE A 303 -16.96 1.10 -2.68
N LYS A 304 -18.16 0.64 -3.01
CA LYS A 304 -19.29 0.58 -2.06
C LYS A 304 -18.97 -0.32 -0.86
N TRP A 305 -18.34 -1.45 -1.10
CA TRP A 305 -17.90 -2.33 -0.02
C TRP A 305 -16.91 -1.61 0.91
N ILE A 306 -15.90 -0.91 0.36
CA ILE A 306 -14.93 -0.15 1.13
C ILE A 306 -15.62 0.93 1.99
N ILE A 307 -16.60 1.62 1.44
CA ILE A 307 -17.39 2.64 2.17
C ILE A 307 -18.21 2.01 3.30
N ASN A 308 -18.79 0.84 3.07
CA ASN A 308 -19.59 0.16 4.07
C ASN A 308 -18.75 -0.49 5.19
N ASP A 309 -17.50 -0.86 4.88
CA ASP A 309 -16.53 -1.37 5.86
C ASP A 309 -15.98 -0.25 6.78
N ALA A 310 -16.19 1.01 6.44
CA ALA A 310 -15.65 2.14 7.20
C ALA A 310 -16.15 2.19 8.65
N SER A 311 -15.24 2.41 9.58
CA SER A 311 -15.54 2.52 11.03
C SER A 311 -14.55 3.47 11.70
N ILE A 312 -14.71 3.72 12.98
CA ILE A 312 -13.71 4.29 13.89
C ILE A 312 -13.06 3.16 14.69
N ASN A 313 -11.98 3.44 15.41
CA ASN A 313 -11.23 2.48 16.22
C ASN A 313 -10.74 1.27 15.39
N ARG A 314 -10.15 1.55 14.26
CA ARG A 314 -9.68 0.54 13.31
C ARG A 314 -8.31 -0.01 13.66
#